data_c3f1782106af1da86b2e782bed015631
#
_entry.id   c3f1782106af1da86b2e782bed015631
#
_cell.length_a   1.000
_cell.length_b   1.000
_cell.length_c   1.000
_cell.angle_alpha   90.00
_cell.angle_beta   90.00
_cell.angle_gamma   90.00
#
_symmetry.space_group_name_H-M   'P 1'
#
loop_
_entity.id
_entity.type
_entity.pdbx_description
1 polymer ?
#
loop_
_entity_poly.entity_id
_entity_poly.type
_entity_poly.pdbx_seq_one_letter_code
_entity_poly.pdbx_strand_id
1 'polypeptide(L)'
;LLRYCEGGKNERFGKIEFAIGCDVTPEFKKAVAEVAEEEWKPIRKEIRGVLMNTGQEWAEVCYVPNAIAGKKQGLEYRYLAIREALPQPALHGMEKQLELPFPTMMIGRYPYKLFGTVTNMDWDGEELIHWQRGRCGKSEEAHSVMKEDLAGGKLPSGKFGVNAAWWWIMGK
;
A
#
# COMPACT_ATOMS: atom_id res chain seq x y z
N LEU A 1 14.07 -4.35 4.47
CA LEU A 1 13.83 -3.04 3.84
C LEU A 1 13.64 -1.95 4.90
N LEU A 2 12.63 -2.02 5.78
CA LEU A 2 12.31 -0.98 6.77
C LEU A 2 13.51 -0.59 7.64
N ARG A 3 14.25 -1.58 8.16
CA ARG A 3 15.49 -1.33 8.93
C ARG A 3 16.58 -0.64 8.13
N TYR A 4 16.65 -0.89 6.83
CA TYR A 4 17.60 -0.21 5.95
C TYR A 4 17.23 1.27 5.80
N CYS A 5 15.96 1.57 5.63
CA CYS A 5 15.48 2.95 5.53
C CYS A 5 15.72 3.73 6.84
N GLU A 6 15.45 3.12 7.99
CA GLU A 6 15.66 3.73 9.31
C GLU A 6 17.15 3.87 9.66
N GLY A 7 17.95 2.90 9.27
CA GLY A 7 19.36 2.82 9.70
C GLY A 7 20.28 3.93 9.20
N GLY A 8 19.79 4.80 8.35
CA GLY A 8 20.54 5.97 7.86
C GLY A 8 21.88 5.65 7.20
N LYS A 9 22.08 4.40 6.79
CA LYS A 9 23.35 3.94 6.20
C LYS A 9 23.64 4.48 4.81
N ASN A 10 22.73 5.26 4.27
CA ASN A 10 22.99 5.99 3.06
C ASN A 10 23.68 7.31 3.45
N GLU A 11 24.99 7.36 3.42
CA GLU A 11 25.81 8.54 3.72
C GLU A 11 25.40 9.77 2.90
N ARG A 12 24.80 9.54 1.72
CA ARG A 12 24.37 10.60 0.81
C ARG A 12 23.02 11.21 1.15
N PHE A 13 22.07 10.42 1.66
CA PHE A 13 20.67 10.84 1.82
C PHE A 13 20.16 10.76 3.26
N GLY A 14 20.95 10.23 4.19
CA GLY A 14 20.54 10.07 5.58
C GLY A 14 19.38 9.08 5.77
N LYS A 15 18.43 9.43 6.63
CA LYS A 15 17.22 8.64 6.87
C LYS A 15 16.34 8.67 5.62
N ILE A 16 15.91 7.50 5.17
CA ILE A 16 15.02 7.35 4.03
C ILE A 16 13.58 7.31 4.55
N GLU A 17 12.80 8.29 4.13
CA GLU A 17 11.36 8.30 4.36
C GLU A 17 10.65 7.34 3.40
N PHE A 18 9.63 6.65 3.93
CA PHE A 18 8.89 5.67 3.14
C PHE A 18 7.41 5.61 3.53
N ALA A 19 6.59 5.22 2.56
CA ALA A 19 5.23 4.74 2.75
C ALA A 19 5.02 3.52 1.85
N ILE A 20 4.77 2.36 2.46
CA ILE A 20 4.72 1.07 1.78
C ILE A 20 3.42 0.36 2.14
N GLY A 21 2.77 -0.25 1.14
CA GLY A 21 1.64 -1.14 1.42
C GLY A 21 2.08 -2.30 2.32
N CYS A 22 1.31 -2.58 3.34
CA CYS A 22 1.54 -3.73 4.21
C CYS A 22 0.43 -4.78 4.06
N ASP A 23 0.77 -6.03 4.36
CA ASP A 23 -0.18 -7.13 4.31
C ASP A 23 -1.26 -6.98 5.37
N VAL A 24 -2.50 -7.24 4.97
CA VAL A 24 -3.66 -7.24 5.84
C VAL A 24 -3.77 -8.61 6.51
N THR A 25 -2.96 -8.81 7.56
CA THR A 25 -2.95 -10.04 8.34
C THR A 25 -4.17 -10.13 9.28
N PRO A 26 -4.49 -11.31 9.84
CA PRO A 26 -5.55 -11.43 10.85
C PRO A 26 -5.32 -10.51 12.07
N GLU A 27 -4.06 -10.33 12.47
CA GLU A 27 -3.70 -9.46 13.59
C GLU A 27 -3.93 -7.98 13.22
N PHE A 28 -3.61 -7.57 11.99
CA PHE A 28 -3.91 -6.24 11.50
C PHE A 28 -5.42 -5.98 11.47
N LYS A 29 -6.23 -6.95 11.03
CA LYS A 29 -7.69 -6.84 11.07
C LYS A 29 -8.23 -6.68 12.47
N LYS A 30 -7.65 -7.37 13.47
CA LYS A 30 -8.03 -7.18 14.88
C LYS A 30 -7.75 -5.76 15.36
N ALA A 31 -6.55 -5.24 15.06
CA ALA A 31 -6.19 -3.88 15.42
C ALA A 31 -7.11 -2.85 14.72
N VAL A 32 -7.47 -3.08 13.48
CA VAL A 32 -8.45 -2.24 12.75
C VAL A 32 -9.84 -2.29 13.40
N ALA A 33 -10.25 -3.44 13.93
CA ALA A 33 -11.55 -3.58 14.61
C ALA A 33 -11.64 -2.79 15.93
N GLU A 34 -10.50 -2.46 16.52
CA GLU A 34 -10.41 -1.68 17.76
C GLU A 34 -10.46 -0.16 17.52
N VAL A 35 -10.33 0.28 16.26
CA VAL A 35 -10.40 1.70 15.88
C VAL A 35 -11.85 2.19 16.04
N ALA A 36 -12.03 3.25 16.83
CA ALA A 36 -13.34 3.85 17.03
C ALA A 36 -13.88 4.47 15.73
N GLU A 37 -15.20 4.47 15.54
CA GLU A 37 -15.81 4.95 14.29
C GLU A 37 -15.50 6.44 14.05
N GLU A 38 -15.35 7.22 15.11
CA GLU A 38 -15.05 8.65 15.07
C GLU A 38 -13.61 8.96 14.61
N GLU A 39 -12.71 7.96 14.65
CA GLU A 39 -11.32 8.12 14.21
C GLU A 39 -11.16 7.95 12.70
N TRP A 40 -12.18 7.40 12.03
CA TRP A 40 -12.17 7.25 10.59
C TRP A 40 -12.41 8.58 9.88
N LYS A 41 -11.47 8.97 9.05
CA LYS A 41 -11.49 10.22 8.29
C LYS A 41 -11.68 9.93 6.81
N PRO A 42 -12.52 10.71 6.09
CA PRO A 42 -12.72 10.50 4.66
C PRO A 42 -11.47 10.86 3.87
N ILE A 43 -11.18 10.09 2.83
CA ILE A 43 -10.20 10.43 1.83
C ILE A 43 -10.89 11.22 0.73
N ARG A 44 -10.44 12.43 0.47
CA ARG A 44 -10.99 13.33 -0.54
C ARG A 44 -10.05 13.41 -1.73
N LYS A 45 -10.60 13.66 -2.89
CA LYS A 45 -9.84 13.91 -4.11
C LYS A 45 -10.32 15.20 -4.76
N GLU A 46 -9.39 16.05 -5.13
CA GLU A 46 -9.71 17.23 -5.91
C GLU A 46 -9.95 16.85 -7.37
N ILE A 47 -11.13 17.16 -7.87
CA ILE A 47 -11.51 16.97 -9.27
C ILE A 47 -12.01 18.32 -9.78
N ARG A 48 -11.31 18.91 -10.73
CA ARG A 48 -11.63 20.21 -11.33
C ARG A 48 -11.85 21.33 -10.30
N GLY A 49 -11.01 21.39 -9.28
CA GLY A 49 -11.10 22.41 -8.23
C GLY A 49 -12.15 22.14 -7.16
N VAL A 50 -12.83 20.99 -7.18
CA VAL A 50 -13.82 20.58 -6.18
C VAL A 50 -13.32 19.38 -5.39
N LEU A 51 -13.31 19.48 -4.06
CA LEU A 51 -12.99 18.36 -3.18
C LEU A 51 -14.19 17.40 -3.12
N MET A 52 -14.00 16.20 -3.62
CA MET A 52 -14.99 15.12 -3.62
C MET A 52 -14.56 13.98 -2.69
N ASN A 53 -15.50 13.43 -1.95
CA ASN A 53 -15.27 12.21 -1.17
C ASN A 53 -15.10 11.02 -2.11
N THR A 54 -14.05 10.23 -1.91
CA THR A 54 -13.76 9.03 -2.72
C THR A 54 -14.59 7.81 -2.31
N GLY A 55 -15.31 7.88 -1.20
CA GLY A 55 -15.97 6.72 -0.57
C GLY A 55 -15.00 5.85 0.24
N GLN A 56 -13.75 6.25 0.34
CA GLN A 56 -12.74 5.62 1.18
C GLN A 56 -12.50 6.44 2.43
N GLU A 57 -12.14 5.74 3.50
CA GLU A 57 -11.80 6.33 4.79
C GLU A 57 -10.48 5.76 5.29
N TRP A 58 -9.76 6.53 6.07
CA TRP A 58 -8.51 6.10 6.68
C TRP A 58 -8.51 6.37 8.18
N ALA A 59 -7.76 5.57 8.91
CA ALA A 59 -7.48 5.77 10.32
C ALA A 59 -6.08 5.29 10.66
N GLU A 60 -5.53 5.83 11.74
CA GLU A 60 -4.28 5.34 12.33
C GLU A 60 -4.57 4.11 13.18
N VAL A 61 -3.72 3.09 13.05
CA VAL A 61 -3.94 1.80 13.70
C VAL A 61 -2.79 1.50 14.65
N CYS A 62 -3.10 1.24 15.90
CA CYS A 62 -2.12 0.75 16.88
C CYS A 62 -1.81 -0.72 16.59
N TYR A 63 -0.81 -0.96 15.73
CA TYR A 63 -0.44 -2.29 15.27
C TYR A 63 1.05 -2.52 15.35
N VAL A 64 1.45 -3.65 15.93
CA VAL A 64 2.85 -4.11 15.94
C VAL A 64 2.87 -5.52 15.35
N PRO A 65 3.55 -5.73 14.22
CA PRO A 65 3.67 -7.06 13.63
C PRO A 65 4.36 -8.04 14.58
N ASN A 66 3.87 -9.28 14.63
CA ASN A 66 4.43 -10.35 15.48
C ASN A 66 5.93 -10.59 15.24
N ALA A 67 6.41 -10.38 14.01
CA ALA A 67 7.83 -10.50 13.67
C ALA A 67 8.73 -9.46 14.39
N ILE A 68 8.14 -8.38 14.89
CA ILE A 68 8.80 -7.25 15.55
C ILE A 68 8.44 -7.22 17.05
N ALA A 69 7.25 -7.69 17.40
CA ALA A 69 6.78 -7.81 18.78
C ALA A 69 7.75 -8.69 19.59
N GLY A 70 8.28 -8.17 20.68
CA GLY A 70 9.22 -8.89 21.55
C GLY A 70 10.70 -8.69 21.26
N LYS A 71 11.07 -7.94 20.22
CA LYS A 71 12.46 -7.49 20.05
C LYS A 71 12.65 -6.19 20.82
N LYS A 72 13.56 -6.17 21.80
CA LYS A 72 13.89 -5.00 22.66
C LYS A 72 14.27 -3.71 21.92
N GLN A 73 14.37 -3.74 20.60
CA GLN A 73 14.66 -2.62 19.68
C GLN A 73 13.74 -2.67 18.46
N GLY A 74 12.46 -3.05 18.65
CA GLY A 74 11.46 -2.93 17.60
C GLY A 74 11.24 -1.45 17.32
N LEU A 75 11.58 -1.01 16.10
CA LEU A 75 11.20 0.32 15.63
C LEU A 75 9.68 0.32 15.52
N GLU A 76 9.05 1.26 16.19
CA GLU A 76 7.62 1.50 16.07
C GLU A 76 7.39 2.34 14.80
N TYR A 77 6.69 1.76 13.84
CA TYR A 77 6.25 2.47 12.66
C TYR A 77 4.77 2.84 12.80
N ARG A 78 4.37 3.90 12.11
CA ARG A 78 2.96 4.25 11.98
C ARG A 78 2.30 3.31 10.98
N TYR A 79 1.12 2.83 11.33
CA TYR A 79 0.29 2.03 10.45
C TYR A 79 -1.02 2.75 10.18
N LEU A 80 -1.36 2.89 8.92
CA LEU A 80 -2.62 3.44 8.48
C LEU A 80 -3.45 2.33 7.86
N ALA A 81 -4.71 2.25 8.25
CA ALA A 81 -5.71 1.43 7.58
C ALA A 81 -6.55 2.30 6.65
N ILE A 82 -6.89 1.77 5.50
CA ILE A 82 -7.81 2.38 4.55
C ILE A 82 -8.94 1.40 4.34
N ARG A 83 -10.17 1.83 4.56
CA ARG A 83 -11.37 1.03 4.30
C ARG A 83 -12.20 1.63 3.18
N GLU A 84 -12.82 0.75 2.40
CA GLU A 84 -13.76 1.10 1.33
C GLU A 84 -14.98 0.21 1.46
N ALA A 85 -16.15 0.80 1.64
CA ALA A 85 -17.40 0.06 1.73
C ALA A 85 -17.71 -0.61 0.39
N LEU A 86 -17.99 -1.91 0.43
CA LEU A 86 -18.42 -2.63 -0.77
C LEU A 86 -19.92 -2.43 -1.00
N PRO A 87 -20.36 -2.29 -2.26
CA PRO A 87 -21.73 -1.88 -2.58
C PRO A 87 -22.80 -2.91 -2.24
N GLN A 88 -22.45 -4.13 -1.90
CA GLN A 88 -23.40 -5.16 -1.53
C GLN A 88 -23.29 -5.53 -0.05
N PRO A 89 -24.36 -5.37 0.74
CA PRO A 89 -24.40 -5.96 2.06
C PRO A 89 -24.31 -7.48 1.94
N ALA A 90 -23.57 -8.12 2.84
CA ALA A 90 -23.53 -9.57 2.91
C ALA A 90 -24.93 -10.11 3.12
N LEU A 91 -25.42 -10.94 2.21
CA LEU A 91 -26.69 -11.64 2.37
C LEU A 91 -26.59 -12.55 3.60
N HIS A 92 -27.61 -12.49 4.46
CA HIS A 92 -27.69 -13.32 5.66
C HIS A 92 -27.48 -14.79 5.30
N GLY A 93 -26.44 -15.43 5.83
CA GLY A 93 -26.06 -16.82 5.53
C GLY A 93 -24.98 -16.99 4.43
N MET A 94 -24.56 -15.93 3.74
CA MET A 94 -23.49 -15.98 2.73
C MET A 94 -22.15 -15.36 3.20
N GLU A 95 -22.01 -15.07 4.47
CA GLU A 95 -20.84 -14.42 5.07
C GLU A 95 -19.51 -15.18 4.84
N LYS A 96 -19.58 -16.48 4.54
CA LYS A 96 -18.42 -17.35 4.27
C LYS A 96 -18.03 -17.48 2.79
N GLN A 97 -18.81 -16.96 1.84
CA GLN A 97 -18.61 -17.22 0.41
C GLN A 97 -17.99 -16.08 -0.38
N LEU A 98 -17.72 -14.92 0.22
CA LEU A 98 -17.04 -13.83 -0.45
C LEU A 98 -15.52 -13.97 -0.32
N GLU A 99 -14.93 -15.00 -0.95
CA GLU A 99 -13.49 -15.00 -1.27
C GLU A 99 -13.23 -13.99 -2.39
N LEU A 100 -13.24 -12.72 -2.01
CA LEU A 100 -12.85 -11.67 -2.94
C LEU A 100 -11.32 -11.69 -3.12
N PRO A 101 -10.79 -11.36 -4.32
CA PRO A 101 -9.35 -11.39 -4.62
C PRO A 101 -8.55 -10.29 -3.88
N PHE A 102 -9.13 -9.71 -2.85
CA PHE A 102 -8.52 -8.67 -2.01
C PHE A 102 -8.96 -8.84 -0.56
N PRO A 103 -8.17 -8.35 0.41
CA PRO A 103 -8.50 -8.43 1.82
C PRO A 103 -9.81 -7.72 2.14
N THR A 104 -10.71 -8.43 2.81
CA THR A 104 -11.98 -7.89 3.28
C THR A 104 -12.13 -8.05 4.78
N MET A 105 -12.95 -7.20 5.36
CA MET A 105 -13.35 -7.23 6.75
C MET A 105 -14.84 -6.91 6.87
N MET A 106 -15.54 -7.63 7.73
CA MET A 106 -16.91 -7.32 8.07
C MET A 106 -16.93 -6.31 9.23
N ILE A 107 -17.60 -5.19 9.04
CA ILE A 107 -17.90 -4.24 10.11
C ILE A 107 -19.42 -4.13 10.20
N GLY A 108 -19.98 -4.64 11.29
CA GLY A 108 -21.43 -4.81 11.38
C GLY A 108 -21.95 -5.75 10.29
N ARG A 109 -22.83 -5.25 9.42
CA ARG A 109 -23.43 -6.01 8.31
C ARG A 109 -22.80 -5.73 6.95
N TYR A 110 -21.82 -4.84 6.88
CA TYR A 110 -21.24 -4.40 5.61
C TYR A 110 -19.83 -4.95 5.44
N PRO A 111 -19.52 -5.50 4.26
CA PRO A 111 -18.17 -5.86 3.91
C PRO A 111 -17.40 -4.62 3.47
N TYR A 112 -16.19 -4.49 3.99
CA TYR A 112 -15.24 -3.47 3.60
C TYR A 112 -14.03 -4.11 2.95
N LYS A 113 -13.55 -3.51 1.87
CA LYS A 113 -12.22 -3.74 1.35
C LYS A 113 -11.23 -3.02 2.25
N LEU A 114 -10.15 -3.69 2.63
CA LEU A 114 -9.17 -3.17 3.57
C LEU A 114 -7.78 -3.12 2.95
N PHE A 115 -7.08 -2.02 3.18
CA PHE A 115 -5.69 -1.82 2.80
C PHE A 115 -4.91 -1.37 4.02
N GLY A 116 -3.62 -1.71 4.06
CA GLY A 116 -2.71 -1.24 5.09
C GLY A 116 -1.55 -0.48 4.47
N THR A 117 -1.08 0.55 5.15
CA THR A 117 0.14 1.29 4.82
C THR A 117 0.99 1.43 6.06
N VAL A 118 2.29 1.15 5.94
CA VAL A 118 3.30 1.38 6.97
C VAL A 118 4.20 2.52 6.54
N THR A 119 4.52 3.41 7.49
CA THR A 119 5.34 4.60 7.23
C THR A 119 6.21 4.98 8.44
N ASN A 120 7.31 5.69 8.17
CA ASN A 120 8.09 6.40 9.17
C ASN A 120 7.96 7.92 9.05
N MET A 121 7.05 8.40 8.20
CA MET A 121 6.78 9.82 7.99
C MET A 121 5.73 10.31 8.98
N ASP A 122 5.90 11.55 9.43
CA ASP A 122 4.98 12.22 10.36
C ASP A 122 4.03 13.20 9.64
N TRP A 123 3.58 12.81 8.47
CA TRP A 123 2.63 13.59 7.68
C TRP A 123 1.18 13.28 8.09
N ASP A 124 0.27 14.17 7.72
CA ASP A 124 -1.16 13.83 7.79
C ASP A 124 -1.45 12.58 6.95
N GLY A 125 -2.34 11.72 7.45
CA GLY A 125 -2.58 10.43 6.81
C GLY A 125 -3.23 10.56 5.43
N GLU A 126 -4.11 11.55 5.20
CA GLU A 126 -4.71 11.80 3.89
C GLU A 126 -3.64 12.25 2.89
N GLU A 127 -2.77 13.18 3.30
CA GLU A 127 -1.66 13.66 2.48
C GLU A 127 -0.68 12.53 2.13
N LEU A 128 -0.32 11.71 3.12
CA LEU A 128 0.55 10.55 2.94
C LEU A 128 -0.03 9.55 1.92
N ILE A 129 -1.33 9.26 2.03
CA ILE A 129 -2.02 8.35 1.12
C ILE A 129 -2.03 8.91 -0.30
N HIS A 130 -2.27 10.20 -0.47
CA HIS A 130 -2.21 10.85 -1.77
C HIS A 130 -0.81 10.81 -2.36
N TRP A 131 0.21 11.11 -1.57
CA TRP A 131 1.60 11.03 -1.99
C TRP A 131 1.99 9.61 -2.42
N GLN A 132 1.63 8.60 -1.61
CA GLN A 132 1.89 7.20 -1.94
C GLN A 132 1.21 6.79 -3.25
N ARG A 133 -0.03 7.21 -3.46
CA ARG A 133 -0.80 6.92 -4.68
C ARG A 133 -0.31 7.70 -5.90
N GLY A 134 0.25 8.86 -5.70
CA GLY A 134 0.77 9.71 -6.78
C GLY A 134 1.91 9.06 -7.57
N ARG A 135 2.59 8.05 -7.01
CA ARG A 135 3.60 7.25 -7.71
C ARG A 135 3.03 6.02 -8.42
N CYS A 136 1.79 5.61 -8.11
CA CYS A 136 1.12 4.49 -8.77
C CYS A 136 0.86 4.83 -10.24
N GLY A 137 1.14 3.90 -11.12
CA GLY A 137 1.02 4.06 -12.56
C GLY A 137 2.31 4.49 -13.26
N LYS A 138 3.17 5.29 -12.65
CA LYS A 138 4.42 5.72 -13.30
C LYS A 138 5.41 4.59 -13.52
N SER A 139 5.46 3.63 -12.59
CA SER A 139 6.29 2.43 -12.75
C SER A 139 5.73 1.51 -13.83
N GLU A 140 4.41 1.34 -13.86
CA GLU A 140 3.71 0.55 -14.87
C GLU A 140 3.82 1.19 -16.25
N GLU A 141 3.73 2.52 -16.34
CA GLU A 141 3.94 3.26 -17.58
C GLU A 141 5.37 3.07 -18.10
N ALA A 142 6.38 3.21 -17.25
CA ALA A 142 7.76 2.94 -17.62
C ALA A 142 7.95 1.48 -18.07
N HIS A 143 7.32 0.51 -17.40
CA HIS A 143 7.35 -0.88 -17.78
C HIS A 143 6.63 -1.14 -19.11
N SER A 144 5.53 -0.45 -19.39
CA SER A 144 4.81 -0.53 -20.67
C SER A 144 5.69 -0.01 -21.80
N VAL A 145 6.27 1.18 -21.65
CA VAL A 145 7.21 1.75 -22.62
C VAL A 145 8.38 0.79 -22.87
N MET A 146 8.99 0.25 -21.81
CA MET A 146 10.08 -0.71 -21.96
C MET A 146 9.67 -1.98 -22.69
N LYS A 147 8.49 -2.51 -22.45
CA LYS A 147 8.01 -3.76 -23.07
C LYS A 147 7.50 -3.56 -24.48
N GLU A 148 6.76 -2.50 -24.73
CA GLU A 148 6.02 -2.29 -25.96
C GLU A 148 6.82 -1.43 -26.94
N ASP A 149 7.22 -0.23 -26.52
CA ASP A 149 7.88 0.72 -27.42
C ASP A 149 9.34 0.34 -27.66
N LEU A 150 10.04 -0.16 -26.63
CA LEU A 150 11.42 -0.59 -26.72
C LEU A 150 11.58 -2.11 -26.96
N ALA A 151 10.47 -2.81 -27.26
CA ALA A 151 10.45 -4.26 -27.50
C ALA A 151 11.09 -5.12 -26.39
N GLY A 152 11.14 -4.60 -25.15
CA GLY A 152 11.74 -5.27 -24.00
C GLY A 152 11.07 -6.58 -23.58
N GLY A 153 9.84 -6.83 -24.07
CA GLY A 153 9.15 -8.10 -23.91
C GLY A 153 9.69 -9.22 -24.81
N LYS A 154 10.54 -8.92 -25.79
CA LYS A 154 11.12 -9.90 -26.73
C LYS A 154 12.63 -9.89 -26.59
N LEU A 155 13.17 -10.91 -25.95
CA LEU A 155 14.62 -11.04 -25.80
C LEU A 155 15.26 -11.41 -27.16
N PRO A 156 16.35 -10.75 -27.57
CA PRO A 156 16.96 -10.95 -28.88
C PRO A 156 17.65 -12.30 -29.04
N SER A 157 17.92 -13.00 -27.94
CA SER A 157 18.62 -14.28 -27.97
C SER A 157 18.28 -15.19 -26.79
N GLY A 158 18.63 -16.48 -26.89
CA GLY A 158 18.58 -17.41 -25.77
C GLY A 158 19.77 -17.30 -24.80
N LYS A 159 20.71 -16.38 -25.02
CA LYS A 159 21.93 -16.25 -24.21
C LYS A 159 21.78 -15.10 -23.21
N PHE A 160 21.97 -15.40 -21.92
CA PHE A 160 21.80 -14.42 -20.84
C PHE A 160 22.65 -13.15 -21.04
N GLY A 161 23.95 -13.28 -21.37
CA GLY A 161 24.84 -12.13 -21.52
C GLY A 161 24.43 -11.17 -22.65
N VAL A 162 23.96 -11.73 -23.78
CA VAL A 162 23.46 -10.93 -24.91
C VAL A 162 22.19 -10.17 -24.49
N ASN A 163 21.29 -10.83 -23.80
CA ASN A 163 20.04 -10.21 -23.32
C ASN A 163 20.32 -9.15 -22.26
N ALA A 164 21.29 -9.38 -21.36
CA ALA A 164 21.68 -8.39 -20.36
C ALA A 164 22.30 -7.13 -21.00
N ALA A 165 23.17 -7.29 -21.99
CA ALA A 165 23.74 -6.17 -22.75
C ALA A 165 22.65 -5.39 -23.51
N TRP A 166 21.71 -6.11 -24.11
CA TRP A 166 20.58 -5.50 -24.83
C TRP A 166 19.69 -4.68 -23.88
N TRP A 167 19.33 -5.24 -22.71
CA TRP A 167 18.58 -4.52 -21.70
C TRP A 167 19.29 -3.27 -21.20
N TRP A 168 20.61 -3.35 -21.02
CA TRP A 168 21.39 -2.22 -20.57
C TRP A 168 21.45 -1.07 -21.59
N ILE A 169 21.46 -1.41 -22.88
CA ILE A 169 21.43 -0.44 -23.99
C ILE A 169 20.05 0.22 -24.09
N MET A 170 18.97 -0.57 -23.95
CA MET A 170 17.60 -0.09 -24.09
C MET A 170 17.13 0.73 -22.88
N GLY A 171 17.71 0.54 -21.71
CA GLY A 171 17.37 1.25 -20.48
C GLY A 171 18.10 2.58 -20.26
N LYS A 172 18.89 3.04 -21.24
CA LYS A 172 19.55 4.35 -21.23
C LYS A 172 18.72 5.39 -21.96
#